data_d183094a15cede7570fd428f12c62b98
#
_entry.id   d183094a15cede7570fd428f12c62b98
#
_cell.length_a   1.000
_cell.length_b   1.000
_cell.length_c   1.000
_cell.angle_alpha   90.00
_cell.angle_beta   90.00
_cell.angle_gamma   90.00
#
_symmetry.space_group_name_H-M   'P 1'
#
loop_
_entity.id
_entity.type
_entity.pdbx_description
1 polymer ?
#
loop_
_entity_poly.entity_id
_entity_poly.type
_entity_poly.pdbx_seq_one_letter_code
_entity_poly.pdbx_strand_id
1 'polypeptide(L)'
;MLEVVSLDHGIIEIKKRHIYTIVDIETTGGKYNEEGITEIAIYKYNGHEVIDQFISLVNPEREIQPFVVNLTGINSNMLRNAPKFYEVAKRIVEITEDTIIVAHNAKFDYRILRTEFKRLGFEFKRKTLCTVELSKDLIPDQESYSLGKLTRALGIPVADRHRAAGDAFATVKLFKMLIDKDLKKNIIQESIRQEPKYQLEPRHIDIIESLPSITGIYYMHKSDGEIIYIGKSKNIKKRINQHFTSTSHKSKKIQLEVAAVTFESCGSELVALLKESEAIKQNKPIYNRALRRTVFTHALYQFTDEQGYINLKIDKVDGRKKPITTFSNRQSAKSFMFKIVEDYMLCQKLTGLYPTKSNCFNYTIKTCNGACI
;
A
#
# COMPACT_ATOMS: atom_id res chain seq x y z
N MET A 1 12.11 4.18 35.92
CA MET A 1 13.44 3.89 36.57
C MET A 1 14.47 4.78 35.89
N LEU A 2 15.32 5.46 36.61
CA LEU A 2 16.32 6.39 36.09
C LEU A 2 17.66 5.66 35.97
N GLU A 3 18.35 5.76 34.88
CA GLU A 3 19.70 5.21 34.68
C GLU A 3 20.71 6.35 34.73
N VAL A 4 21.69 6.22 35.63
CA VAL A 4 22.80 7.16 35.74
C VAL A 4 23.88 6.75 34.75
N VAL A 5 24.14 7.55 33.74
CA VAL A 5 25.27 7.36 32.82
C VAL A 5 26.33 8.38 33.18
N SER A 6 27.49 7.90 33.65
CA SER A 6 28.66 8.75 33.89
C SER A 6 29.33 9.09 32.56
N LEU A 7 29.41 10.36 32.22
CA LEU A 7 30.25 10.85 31.15
C LEU A 7 31.53 11.48 31.72
N ASP A 8 32.63 11.34 31.01
CA ASP A 8 33.97 11.85 31.34
C ASP A 8 34.03 13.37 31.42
N HIS A 9 33.26 14.04 32.21
CA HIS A 9 33.39 15.47 32.58
C HIS A 9 32.34 15.90 33.61
N GLY A 10 31.87 14.97 34.45
CA GLY A 10 31.10 15.34 35.66
C GLY A 10 29.64 15.76 35.43
N ILE A 11 29.09 15.58 34.26
CA ILE A 11 27.67 15.81 34.00
C ILE A 11 26.93 14.47 34.07
N ILE A 12 26.04 14.34 35.05
CA ILE A 12 25.16 13.17 35.19
C ILE A 12 23.97 13.36 34.27
N GLU A 13 23.94 12.67 33.13
CA GLU A 13 22.78 12.61 32.25
C GLU A 13 21.84 11.50 32.72
N ILE A 14 20.71 11.89 33.29
CA ILE A 14 19.68 10.95 33.74
C ILE A 14 18.80 10.61 32.54
N LYS A 15 19.05 9.49 31.88
CA LYS A 15 18.18 9.00 30.79
C LYS A 15 16.97 8.25 31.36
N LYS A 16 15.77 8.72 31.02
CA LYS A 16 14.53 8.03 31.36
C LYS A 16 14.46 6.72 30.57
N ARG A 17 14.49 5.57 31.26
CA ARG A 17 14.24 4.27 30.61
C ARG A 17 12.82 4.23 30.11
N HIS A 18 12.67 3.94 28.84
CA HIS A 18 11.36 3.69 28.26
C HIS A 18 10.90 2.27 28.58
N ILE A 19 9.64 2.14 28.96
CA ILE A 19 8.95 0.86 29.05
C ILE A 19 8.14 0.72 27.77
N TYR A 20 8.14 -0.47 27.22
CA TYR A 20 7.46 -0.80 25.96
C TYR A 20 6.34 -1.79 26.20
N THR A 21 5.30 -1.74 25.42
CA THR A 21 4.28 -2.80 25.33
C THR A 21 4.21 -3.30 23.90
N ILE A 22 4.67 -4.54 23.71
CA ILE A 22 4.66 -5.19 22.41
C ILE A 22 3.27 -5.81 22.22
N VAL A 23 2.59 -5.38 21.17
CA VAL A 23 1.19 -5.74 20.89
C VAL A 23 1.09 -6.42 19.55
N ASP A 24 0.27 -7.46 19.50
CA ASP A 24 -0.22 -8.09 18.28
C ASP A 24 -1.70 -8.43 18.42
N ILE A 25 -2.47 -8.27 17.34
CA ILE A 25 -3.93 -8.39 17.36
C ILE A 25 -4.40 -9.17 16.15
N GLU A 26 -5.20 -10.21 16.43
CA GLU A 26 -6.01 -10.88 15.41
C GLU A 26 -7.42 -10.28 15.37
N THR A 27 -7.99 -10.20 14.19
CA THR A 27 -9.30 -9.56 13.97
C THR A 27 -10.25 -10.46 13.18
N THR A 28 -11.53 -10.09 13.14
CA THR A 28 -12.53 -10.76 12.30
C THR A 28 -12.26 -10.64 10.80
N GLY A 29 -11.36 -9.72 10.37
CA GLY A 29 -11.31 -9.26 9.01
C GLY A 29 -12.57 -8.45 8.64
N GLY A 30 -12.80 -8.28 7.33
CA GLY A 30 -13.98 -7.57 6.83
C GLY A 30 -13.69 -6.13 6.43
N LYS A 31 -14.69 -5.26 6.57
CA LYS A 31 -14.60 -3.88 6.14
C LYS A 31 -13.74 -3.04 7.09
N TYR A 32 -13.10 -2.04 6.54
CA TYR A 32 -12.23 -1.13 7.29
C TYR A 32 -12.98 -0.39 8.40
N ASN A 33 -12.45 -0.41 9.63
CA ASN A 33 -13.06 0.08 10.87
C ASN A 33 -14.34 -0.64 11.32
N GLU A 34 -14.72 -1.71 10.64
CA GLU A 34 -15.81 -2.59 11.08
C GLU A 34 -15.28 -3.89 11.70
N GLU A 35 -13.96 -4.11 11.64
CA GLU A 35 -13.32 -5.27 12.25
C GLU A 35 -13.54 -5.27 13.77
N GLY A 36 -13.61 -6.46 14.36
CA GLY A 36 -13.57 -6.68 15.81
C GLY A 36 -12.33 -7.48 16.19
N ILE A 37 -11.83 -7.32 17.41
CA ILE A 37 -10.70 -8.09 17.93
C ILE A 37 -11.17 -9.51 18.25
N THR A 38 -10.43 -10.52 17.77
CA THR A 38 -10.66 -11.94 18.09
C THR A 38 -9.63 -12.50 19.05
N GLU A 39 -8.39 -12.00 19.02
CA GLU A 39 -7.32 -12.30 19.96
C GLU A 39 -6.44 -11.07 20.15
N ILE A 40 -5.93 -10.86 21.34
CA ILE A 40 -4.98 -9.82 21.67
C ILE A 40 -3.86 -10.39 22.54
N ALA A 41 -2.62 -10.03 22.21
CA ALA A 41 -1.46 -10.31 23.04
C ALA A 41 -0.67 -9.05 23.30
N ILE A 42 -0.33 -8.79 24.54
CA ILE A 42 0.46 -7.66 25.01
C ILE A 42 1.56 -8.17 25.92
N TYR A 43 2.81 -7.86 25.62
CA TYR A 43 3.97 -8.10 26.48
C TYR A 43 4.57 -6.78 26.91
N LYS A 44 4.61 -6.53 28.24
CA LYS A 44 5.27 -5.34 28.81
C LYS A 44 6.76 -5.61 28.98
N TYR A 45 7.60 -4.82 28.34
CA TYR A 45 9.04 -5.04 28.21
C TYR A 45 9.82 -3.83 28.72
N ASN A 46 10.77 -4.07 29.61
CA ASN A 46 11.58 -2.99 30.23
C ASN A 46 12.89 -2.67 29.50
N GLY A 47 13.11 -3.28 28.33
CA GLY A 47 14.36 -3.19 27.56
C GLY A 47 15.32 -4.37 27.79
N HIS A 48 15.05 -5.23 28.78
CA HIS A 48 15.85 -6.42 29.10
C HIS A 48 15.00 -7.69 29.12
N GLU A 49 13.85 -7.64 29.79
CA GLU A 49 12.96 -8.78 30.00
C GLU A 49 11.49 -8.36 29.95
N VAL A 50 10.63 -9.31 29.74
CA VAL A 50 9.18 -9.16 29.84
C VAL A 50 8.81 -9.15 31.33
N ILE A 51 8.21 -8.05 31.79
CA ILE A 51 7.86 -7.83 33.21
C ILE A 51 6.36 -8.02 33.49
N ASP A 52 5.53 -8.05 32.46
CA ASP A 52 4.09 -8.27 32.54
C ASP A 52 3.56 -8.72 31.20
N GLN A 53 2.43 -9.45 31.21
CA GLN A 53 1.77 -9.88 29.96
C GLN A 53 0.26 -9.93 30.11
N PHE A 54 -0.42 -9.75 28.98
CA PHE A 54 -1.84 -9.95 28.86
C PHE A 54 -2.15 -10.63 27.52
N ILE A 55 -2.75 -11.82 27.56
CA ILE A 55 -3.13 -12.58 26.36
C ILE A 55 -4.57 -13.04 26.57
N SER A 56 -5.43 -12.75 25.60
CA SER A 56 -6.83 -13.12 25.66
C SER A 56 -7.44 -13.32 24.29
N LEU A 57 -8.25 -14.35 24.13
CA LEU A 57 -9.30 -14.36 23.12
C LEU A 57 -10.31 -13.28 23.49
N VAL A 58 -10.93 -12.67 22.48
CA VAL A 58 -11.95 -11.64 22.66
C VAL A 58 -13.14 -11.96 21.77
N ASN A 59 -14.35 -11.93 22.34
CA ASN A 59 -15.58 -12.10 21.58
C ASN A 59 -15.90 -10.77 20.84
N PRO A 60 -15.78 -10.72 19.50
CA PRO A 60 -16.01 -9.51 18.73
C PRO A 60 -17.50 -9.20 18.52
N GLU A 61 -18.41 -10.06 18.94
CA GLU A 61 -19.87 -10.00 18.72
C GLU A 61 -20.25 -9.83 17.23
N ARG A 62 -19.46 -10.40 16.35
CA ARG A 62 -19.65 -10.37 14.89
C ARG A 62 -18.98 -11.56 14.21
N GLU A 63 -19.37 -11.80 12.97
CA GLU A 63 -18.84 -12.92 12.19
C GLU A 63 -17.37 -12.75 11.84
N ILE A 64 -16.64 -13.88 11.87
CA ILE A 64 -15.25 -13.96 11.43
C ILE A 64 -15.26 -14.34 9.95
N GLN A 65 -14.50 -13.63 9.14
CA GLN A 65 -14.37 -13.95 7.72
C GLN A 65 -13.73 -15.35 7.54
N PRO A 66 -14.24 -16.19 6.61
CA PRO A 66 -13.74 -17.56 6.43
C PRO A 66 -12.23 -17.65 6.20
N PHE A 67 -11.65 -16.70 5.45
CA PHE A 67 -10.20 -16.67 5.21
C PHE A 67 -9.39 -16.38 6.49
N VAL A 68 -9.96 -15.63 7.45
CA VAL A 68 -9.31 -15.36 8.75
C VAL A 68 -9.35 -16.61 9.61
N VAL A 69 -10.48 -17.32 9.64
CA VAL A 69 -10.58 -18.62 10.33
C VAL A 69 -9.52 -19.60 9.82
N ASN A 70 -9.34 -19.67 8.50
CA ASN A 70 -8.32 -20.54 7.88
C ASN A 70 -6.90 -20.10 8.22
N LEU A 71 -6.67 -18.80 8.37
CA LEU A 71 -5.35 -18.22 8.64
C LEU A 71 -4.94 -18.39 10.11
N THR A 72 -5.84 -18.04 11.03
CA THR A 72 -5.56 -17.95 12.49
C THR A 72 -5.95 -19.20 13.26
N GLY A 73 -6.84 -20.02 12.69
CA GLY A 73 -7.49 -21.14 13.39
C GLY A 73 -8.56 -20.72 14.40
N ILE A 74 -8.76 -19.41 14.61
CA ILE A 74 -9.75 -18.88 15.55
C ILE A 74 -11.14 -18.94 14.92
N ASN A 75 -12.07 -19.63 15.57
CA ASN A 75 -13.43 -19.78 15.10
C ASN A 75 -14.46 -19.32 16.13
N SER A 76 -15.71 -19.17 15.70
CA SER A 76 -16.80 -18.66 16.54
C SER A 76 -17.06 -19.50 17.80
N ASN A 77 -16.79 -20.81 17.77
CA ASN A 77 -16.97 -21.67 18.94
C ASN A 77 -15.96 -21.35 20.05
N MET A 78 -14.70 -21.03 19.66
CA MET A 78 -13.67 -20.61 20.61
C MET A 78 -14.00 -19.27 21.26
N LEU A 79 -14.66 -18.38 20.53
CA LEU A 79 -14.97 -17.03 21.00
C LEU A 79 -16.30 -16.92 21.77
N ARG A 80 -17.14 -17.95 21.75
CA ARG A 80 -18.47 -17.90 22.38
C ARG A 80 -18.42 -17.51 23.86
N ASN A 81 -17.46 -18.07 24.60
CA ASN A 81 -17.27 -17.84 26.04
C ASN A 81 -16.09 -16.90 26.34
N ALA A 82 -15.46 -16.32 25.29
CA ALA A 82 -14.39 -15.34 25.47
C ALA A 82 -14.97 -14.02 25.99
N PRO A 83 -14.22 -13.25 26.79
CA PRO A 83 -14.64 -11.93 27.23
C PRO A 83 -14.86 -10.99 26.05
N LYS A 84 -15.82 -10.10 26.17
CA LYS A 84 -16.02 -9.01 25.21
C LYS A 84 -14.97 -7.93 25.42
N PHE A 85 -14.77 -7.07 24.42
CA PHE A 85 -13.71 -6.06 24.48
C PHE A 85 -13.82 -5.15 25.72
N TYR A 86 -15.02 -4.72 26.09
CA TYR A 86 -15.22 -3.86 27.27
C TYR A 86 -14.80 -4.51 28.59
N GLU A 87 -14.83 -5.84 28.69
CA GLU A 87 -14.42 -6.57 29.89
C GLU A 87 -12.90 -6.61 30.05
N VAL A 88 -12.15 -6.57 28.94
CA VAL A 88 -10.67 -6.56 28.93
C VAL A 88 -10.08 -5.16 28.79
N ALA A 89 -10.89 -4.17 28.42
CA ALA A 89 -10.45 -2.81 28.13
C ALA A 89 -9.65 -2.16 29.27
N LYS A 90 -10.12 -2.35 30.53
CA LYS A 90 -9.43 -1.83 31.73
C LYS A 90 -8.00 -2.37 31.82
N ARG A 91 -7.80 -3.69 31.64
CA ARG A 91 -6.48 -4.32 31.70
C ARG A 91 -5.56 -3.84 30.58
N ILE A 92 -6.09 -3.63 29.40
CA ILE A 92 -5.33 -3.06 28.26
C ILE A 92 -4.86 -1.65 28.58
N VAL A 93 -5.70 -0.80 29.18
CA VAL A 93 -5.32 0.57 29.59
C VAL A 93 -4.21 0.51 30.63
N GLU A 94 -4.34 -0.32 31.68
CA GLU A 94 -3.37 -0.45 32.77
C GLU A 94 -2.00 -0.95 32.29
N ILE A 95 -1.96 -2.00 31.48
CA ILE A 95 -0.68 -2.57 31.01
C ILE A 95 0.04 -1.63 30.04
N THR A 96 -0.72 -0.80 29.28
CA THR A 96 -0.17 0.15 28.32
C THR A 96 0.06 1.54 28.89
N GLU A 97 -0.24 1.78 30.18
CA GLU A 97 -0.04 3.08 30.80
C GLU A 97 1.44 3.46 30.88
N ASP A 98 1.75 4.69 30.52
CA ASP A 98 3.12 5.26 30.48
C ASP A 98 4.14 4.45 29.69
N THR A 99 3.67 3.67 28.70
CA THR A 99 4.53 2.87 27.83
C THR A 99 4.50 3.36 26.38
N ILE A 100 5.39 2.81 25.56
CA ILE A 100 5.39 2.96 24.12
C ILE A 100 4.86 1.66 23.53
N ILE A 101 3.77 1.73 22.78
CA ILE A 101 3.23 0.58 22.07
C ILE A 101 4.15 0.25 20.88
N VAL A 102 4.65 -0.98 20.85
CA VAL A 102 5.47 -1.53 19.78
C VAL A 102 4.70 -2.62 19.07
N ALA A 103 4.63 -2.57 17.75
CA ALA A 103 4.03 -3.65 16.97
C ALA A 103 4.71 -3.82 15.61
N HIS A 104 4.54 -4.99 15.01
CA HIS A 104 5.04 -5.25 13.66
C HIS A 104 4.01 -4.80 12.62
N ASN A 105 4.13 -3.56 12.13
CA ASN A 105 3.13 -2.74 11.45
C ASN A 105 2.16 -2.04 12.41
N ALA A 106 2.71 -1.33 13.37
CA ALA A 106 2.01 -0.68 14.48
C ALA A 106 0.77 0.16 14.08
N LYS A 107 0.70 0.64 12.83
CA LYS A 107 -0.47 1.36 12.31
C LYS A 107 -1.73 0.52 12.32
N PHE A 108 -1.62 -0.80 12.08
CA PHE A 108 -2.76 -1.71 12.08
C PHE A 108 -3.28 -1.93 13.50
N ASP A 109 -2.42 -2.44 14.39
CA ASP A 109 -2.81 -2.80 15.76
C ASP A 109 -3.32 -1.60 16.54
N TYR A 110 -2.61 -0.48 16.44
CA TYR A 110 -3.00 0.75 17.12
C TYR A 110 -4.32 1.33 16.60
N ARG A 111 -4.60 1.22 15.30
CA ARG A 111 -5.89 1.61 14.72
C ARG A 111 -7.03 0.75 15.28
N ILE A 112 -6.82 -0.57 15.33
CA ILE A 112 -7.83 -1.51 15.86
C ILE A 112 -8.14 -1.17 17.32
N LEU A 113 -7.10 -1.02 18.17
CA LEU A 113 -7.31 -0.61 19.58
C LEU A 113 -8.09 0.69 19.69
N ARG A 114 -7.68 1.73 18.97
CA ARG A 114 -8.39 3.01 18.98
C ARG A 114 -9.84 2.89 18.53
N THR A 115 -10.12 2.05 17.55
CA THR A 115 -11.48 1.81 17.06
C THR A 115 -12.34 1.15 18.12
N GLU A 116 -11.83 0.11 18.80
CA GLU A 116 -12.56 -0.56 19.87
C GLU A 116 -12.78 0.37 21.07
N PHE A 117 -11.76 1.11 21.51
CA PHE A 117 -11.92 2.10 22.58
C PHE A 117 -12.89 3.23 22.22
N LYS A 118 -12.87 3.71 20.96
CA LYS A 118 -13.83 4.71 20.47
C LYS A 118 -15.28 4.20 20.54
N ARG A 119 -15.51 2.92 20.26
CA ARG A 119 -16.83 2.28 20.41
C ARG A 119 -17.33 2.30 21.87
N LEU A 120 -16.40 2.28 22.83
CA LEU A 120 -16.70 2.42 24.27
C LEU A 120 -16.78 3.89 24.72
N GLY A 121 -16.65 4.86 23.81
CA GLY A 121 -16.63 6.29 24.15
C GLY A 121 -15.30 6.77 24.79
N PHE A 122 -14.24 5.95 24.73
CA PHE A 122 -12.94 6.25 25.34
C PHE A 122 -11.90 6.65 24.30
N GLU A 123 -11.17 7.74 24.55
CA GLU A 123 -10.07 8.16 23.68
C GLU A 123 -8.75 7.49 24.09
N PHE A 124 -8.33 6.46 23.33
CA PHE A 124 -7.11 5.73 23.59
C PHE A 124 -5.93 6.37 22.88
N LYS A 125 -5.05 7.05 23.65
CA LYS A 125 -3.86 7.73 23.13
C LYS A 125 -2.59 7.15 23.76
N ARG A 126 -1.68 6.65 22.94
CA ARG A 126 -0.38 6.09 23.34
C ARG A 126 0.69 6.45 22.31
N LYS A 127 1.94 6.53 22.75
CA LYS A 127 3.09 6.59 21.85
C LYS A 127 3.23 5.26 21.14
N THR A 128 3.66 5.27 19.89
CA THR A 128 3.82 4.06 19.08
C THR A 128 5.20 3.97 18.44
N LEU A 129 5.67 2.74 18.17
CA LEU A 129 6.90 2.45 17.47
C LEU A 129 6.63 1.23 16.55
N CYS A 130 7.04 1.34 15.29
CA CYS A 130 6.83 0.29 14.30
C CYS A 130 8.12 -0.49 14.04
N THR A 131 8.13 -1.78 14.36
CA THR A 131 9.32 -2.61 14.12
C THR A 131 9.62 -2.84 12.65
N VAL A 132 8.66 -2.72 11.74
CA VAL A 132 8.92 -2.76 10.29
C VAL A 132 9.75 -1.55 9.84
N GLU A 133 9.38 -0.34 10.29
CA GLU A 133 10.11 0.88 9.96
C GLU A 133 11.52 0.81 10.59
N LEU A 134 11.60 0.46 11.88
CA LEU A 134 12.85 0.32 12.61
C LEU A 134 13.78 -0.75 12.00
N SER A 135 13.22 -1.88 11.51
CA SER A 135 14.01 -2.92 10.85
C SER A 135 14.61 -2.43 9.52
N LYS A 136 13.92 -1.59 8.78
CA LYS A 136 14.45 -1.01 7.54
C LYS A 136 15.64 -0.10 7.78
N ASP A 137 15.62 0.61 8.90
CA ASP A 137 16.70 1.54 9.25
C ASP A 137 17.92 0.82 9.88
N LEU A 138 17.68 -0.20 10.72
CA LEU A 138 18.74 -0.89 11.49
C LEU A 138 19.28 -2.18 10.82
N ILE A 139 18.49 -2.82 9.99
CA ILE A 139 18.83 -4.03 9.23
C ILE A 139 18.32 -3.89 7.78
N PRO A 140 18.93 -2.98 6.99
CA PRO A 140 18.57 -2.80 5.59
C PRO A 140 18.82 -4.07 4.77
N ASP A 141 18.41 -4.05 3.51
CA ASP A 141 18.70 -5.08 2.50
C ASP A 141 18.10 -6.47 2.79
N GLN A 142 16.99 -6.52 3.55
CA GLN A 142 16.23 -7.75 3.72
C GLN A 142 15.30 -7.97 2.52
N GLU A 143 15.20 -9.21 2.04
CA GLU A 143 14.28 -9.59 0.96
C GLU A 143 12.82 -9.22 1.28
N SER A 144 12.43 -9.31 2.55
CA SER A 144 11.10 -8.99 3.02
C SER A 144 11.10 -8.59 4.49
N TYR A 145 10.30 -7.56 4.80
CA TYR A 145 10.07 -7.11 6.17
C TYR A 145 8.74 -7.60 6.76
N SER A 146 8.12 -8.64 6.20
CA SER A 146 7.01 -9.33 6.88
C SER A 146 7.53 -10.14 8.06
N LEU A 147 6.82 -10.17 9.19
CA LEU A 147 7.29 -10.79 10.43
C LEU A 147 7.85 -12.20 10.21
N GLY A 148 7.11 -13.07 9.53
CA GLY A 148 7.54 -14.44 9.35
C GLY A 148 8.73 -14.65 8.41
N LYS A 149 8.92 -13.80 7.39
CA LYS A 149 10.12 -13.87 6.53
C LYS A 149 11.32 -13.26 7.25
N LEU A 150 11.12 -12.11 7.87
CA LEU A 150 12.17 -11.40 8.60
C LEU A 150 12.70 -12.23 9.78
N THR A 151 11.82 -12.79 10.62
CA THR A 151 12.22 -13.63 11.76
C THR A 151 12.98 -14.88 11.30
N ARG A 152 12.54 -15.50 10.21
CA ARG A 152 13.25 -16.64 9.60
C ARG A 152 14.64 -16.26 9.11
N ALA A 153 14.78 -15.13 8.41
CA ALA A 153 16.07 -14.64 7.92
C ALA A 153 17.04 -14.31 9.06
N LEU A 154 16.51 -13.87 10.22
CA LEU A 154 17.28 -13.51 11.40
C LEU A 154 17.47 -14.69 12.39
N GLY A 155 16.99 -15.89 12.08
CA GLY A 155 17.08 -17.05 12.97
C GLY A 155 16.25 -16.93 14.26
N ILE A 156 15.22 -16.09 14.28
CA ILE A 156 14.30 -15.92 15.42
C ILE A 156 13.22 -17.01 15.36
N PRO A 157 13.15 -17.94 16.32
CA PRO A 157 12.10 -18.96 16.33
C PRO A 157 10.73 -18.33 16.63
N VAL A 158 9.74 -18.68 15.83
CA VAL A 158 8.35 -18.28 15.99
C VAL A 158 7.53 -19.53 16.27
N ALA A 159 6.91 -19.60 17.43
CA ALA A 159 5.89 -20.59 17.77
C ALA A 159 4.51 -20.02 17.43
N ASP A 160 3.58 -20.88 17.02
CA ASP A 160 2.17 -20.54 16.80
C ASP A 160 1.95 -19.28 15.94
N ARG A 161 2.46 -19.33 14.71
CA ARG A 161 2.22 -18.27 13.74
C ARG A 161 0.74 -18.04 13.46
N HIS A 162 0.38 -16.79 13.21
CA HIS A 162 -1.00 -16.32 13.05
C HIS A 162 -1.84 -16.52 14.31
N ARG A 163 -1.18 -16.49 15.46
CA ARG A 163 -1.78 -16.35 16.78
C ARG A 163 -1.11 -15.16 17.46
N ALA A 164 -1.91 -14.26 18.01
CA ALA A 164 -1.41 -13.03 18.58
C ALA A 164 -0.28 -13.24 19.60
N ALA A 165 -0.37 -14.27 20.43
CA ALA A 165 0.66 -14.59 21.42
C ALA A 165 2.02 -14.94 20.77
N GLY A 166 2.02 -15.78 19.73
CA GLY A 166 3.22 -16.19 19.02
C GLY A 166 3.88 -15.06 18.26
N ASP A 167 3.09 -14.28 17.52
CA ASP A 167 3.59 -13.18 16.70
C ASP A 167 4.03 -11.98 17.56
N ALA A 168 3.33 -11.67 18.67
CA ALA A 168 3.78 -10.68 19.65
C ALA A 168 5.10 -11.09 20.31
N PHE A 169 5.26 -12.36 20.73
CA PHE A 169 6.50 -12.82 21.37
C PHE A 169 7.68 -12.86 20.37
N ALA A 170 7.43 -13.23 19.11
CA ALA A 170 8.43 -13.11 18.06
C ALA A 170 8.85 -11.65 17.85
N THR A 171 7.88 -10.72 17.92
CA THR A 171 8.14 -9.28 17.86
C THR A 171 8.93 -8.76 19.05
N VAL A 172 8.74 -9.32 20.27
CA VAL A 172 9.62 -9.03 21.44
C VAL A 172 11.08 -9.39 21.12
N LYS A 173 11.33 -10.59 20.60
CA LYS A 173 12.69 -11.04 20.24
C LYS A 173 13.32 -10.18 19.16
N LEU A 174 12.54 -9.87 18.12
CA LEU A 174 12.97 -8.95 17.06
C LEU A 174 13.30 -7.57 17.64
N PHE A 175 12.44 -7.02 18.48
CA PHE A 175 12.62 -5.70 19.05
C PHE A 175 13.84 -5.64 19.96
N LYS A 176 14.11 -6.70 20.76
CA LYS A 176 15.34 -6.83 21.55
C LYS A 176 16.58 -6.74 20.65
N MET A 177 16.61 -7.51 19.56
CA MET A 177 17.73 -7.44 18.60
C MET A 177 17.90 -6.05 17.99
N LEU A 178 16.81 -5.34 17.70
CA LEU A 178 16.85 -3.99 17.16
C LEU A 178 17.39 -2.98 18.19
N ILE A 179 17.00 -3.12 19.48
CA ILE A 179 17.55 -2.31 20.57
C ILE A 179 19.06 -2.52 20.70
N ASP A 180 19.52 -3.77 20.63
CA ASP A 180 20.94 -4.12 20.75
C ASP A 180 21.77 -3.58 19.57
N LYS A 181 21.16 -3.41 18.39
CA LYS A 181 21.81 -2.81 17.20
C LYS A 181 21.85 -1.27 17.26
N ASP A 182 20.90 -0.61 17.89
CA ASP A 182 20.88 0.86 18.06
C ASP A 182 21.72 1.30 19.27
N LEU A 183 23.04 1.13 19.16
CA LEU A 183 24.00 1.39 20.23
C LEU A 183 23.87 2.81 20.84
N LYS A 184 23.47 3.79 20.06
CA LYS A 184 23.28 5.17 20.50
C LYS A 184 21.84 5.48 20.91
N LYS A 185 20.91 4.54 20.75
CA LYS A 185 19.46 4.69 21.00
C LYS A 185 18.80 5.89 20.28
N ASN A 186 19.46 6.47 19.29
CA ASN A 186 18.97 7.65 18.59
C ASN A 186 17.87 7.29 17.58
N ILE A 187 18.05 6.19 16.82
CA ILE A 187 17.10 5.75 15.80
C ILE A 187 15.78 5.36 16.45
N ILE A 188 15.83 4.64 17.58
CA ILE A 188 14.64 4.29 18.36
C ILE A 188 13.93 5.54 18.87
N GLN A 189 14.65 6.51 19.42
CA GLN A 189 14.06 7.75 19.94
C GLN A 189 13.41 8.59 18.82
N GLU A 190 14.05 8.70 17.67
CA GLU A 190 13.50 9.39 16.50
C GLU A 190 12.29 8.67 15.90
N SER A 191 12.25 7.33 16.02
CA SER A 191 11.17 6.49 15.53
C SER A 191 9.95 6.44 16.46
N ILE A 192 10.08 6.88 17.72
CA ILE A 192 8.96 7.00 18.66
C ILE A 192 8.04 8.11 18.20
N ARG A 193 6.82 7.76 17.84
CA ARG A 193 5.78 8.69 17.44
C ARG A 193 4.92 9.05 18.64
N GLN A 194 5.03 10.29 19.10
CA GLN A 194 4.06 10.90 20.01
C GLN A 194 2.82 11.22 19.18
N GLU A 195 1.75 10.50 19.43
CA GLU A 195 0.51 10.51 18.61
C GLU A 195 0.82 10.41 17.10
N PRO A 196 0.07 9.70 16.33
CA PRO A 196 0.19 9.94 14.91
C PRO A 196 -0.01 11.46 14.76
N LYS A 197 0.93 12.15 14.12
CA LYS A 197 0.76 13.51 13.57
C LYS A 197 -0.44 13.57 12.61
N TYR A 198 -1.29 12.61 12.69
CA TYR A 198 -2.50 12.32 11.97
C TYR A 198 -3.67 12.20 12.95
N GLN A 199 -3.91 13.24 13.75
CA GLN A 199 -5.29 13.62 13.91
C GLN A 199 -5.72 14.03 12.51
N LEU A 200 -6.40 13.12 11.83
CA LEU A 200 -7.16 13.48 10.64
C LEU A 200 -7.96 14.71 11.06
N GLU A 201 -7.81 15.79 10.33
CA GLU A 201 -8.66 16.95 10.57
C GLU A 201 -10.12 16.48 10.60
N PRO A 202 -10.99 17.03 11.42
CA PRO A 202 -12.38 16.58 11.54
C PRO A 202 -13.04 16.36 10.17
N ARG A 203 -12.78 17.28 9.21
CA ARG A 203 -13.26 17.16 7.83
C ARG A 203 -12.79 15.89 7.10
N HIS A 204 -11.57 15.40 7.38
CA HIS A 204 -11.08 14.17 6.77
C HIS A 204 -11.74 12.93 7.37
N ILE A 205 -12.09 12.98 8.65
CA ILE A 205 -12.84 11.92 9.33
C ILE A 205 -14.23 11.83 8.72
N ASP A 206 -14.93 12.96 8.57
CA ASP A 206 -16.26 13.03 7.98
C ASP A 206 -16.27 12.48 6.55
N ILE A 207 -15.27 12.86 5.74
CA ILE A 207 -15.10 12.32 4.39
C ILE A 207 -14.92 10.80 4.43
N ILE A 208 -14.04 10.26 5.30
CA ILE A 208 -13.82 8.81 5.38
C ILE A 208 -15.08 8.08 5.83
N GLU A 209 -15.81 8.63 6.80
CA GLU A 209 -17.02 8.00 7.33
C GLU A 209 -18.16 7.96 6.30
N SER A 210 -18.24 8.95 5.42
CA SER A 210 -19.24 8.98 4.33
C SER A 210 -18.96 8.00 3.18
N LEU A 211 -17.75 7.44 3.09
CA LEU A 211 -17.34 6.60 1.95
C LEU A 211 -17.61 5.13 2.19
N PRO A 212 -18.08 4.39 1.14
CA PRO A 212 -18.31 2.95 1.24
C PRO A 212 -17.02 2.13 1.08
N SER A 213 -17.04 0.91 1.64
CA SER A 213 -15.97 -0.08 1.49
C SER A 213 -16.17 -0.97 0.26
N ILE A 214 -16.23 -0.37 -0.93
CA ILE A 214 -16.51 -1.04 -2.21
C ILE A 214 -15.41 -0.82 -3.24
N THR A 215 -15.43 -1.65 -4.31
CA THR A 215 -14.56 -1.47 -5.49
C THR A 215 -15.09 -0.34 -6.37
N GLY A 216 -14.20 0.57 -6.77
CA GLY A 216 -14.57 1.67 -7.65
C GLY A 216 -13.46 2.67 -7.89
N ILE A 217 -13.83 3.78 -8.52
CA ILE A 217 -13.00 4.97 -8.69
C ILE A 217 -13.47 6.07 -7.74
N TYR A 218 -12.55 6.95 -7.38
CA TYR A 218 -12.83 8.11 -6.51
C TYR A 218 -12.15 9.36 -7.04
N TYR A 219 -12.78 10.47 -6.76
CA TYR A 219 -12.37 11.81 -7.19
C TYR A 219 -12.20 12.68 -5.95
N MET A 220 -11.05 13.31 -5.81
CA MET A 220 -10.77 14.27 -4.74
C MET A 220 -10.92 15.68 -5.28
N HIS A 221 -11.70 16.50 -4.62
CA HIS A 221 -12.06 17.85 -5.07
C HIS A 221 -11.54 18.90 -4.09
N LYS A 222 -11.18 20.08 -4.62
CA LYS A 222 -11.04 21.30 -3.83
C LYS A 222 -12.40 21.87 -3.45
N SER A 223 -12.40 22.96 -2.67
CA SER A 223 -13.61 23.68 -2.28
C SER A 223 -14.37 24.33 -3.43
N ASP A 224 -13.69 24.64 -4.53
CA ASP A 224 -14.26 25.17 -5.77
C ASP A 224 -14.80 24.07 -6.72
N GLY A 225 -14.68 22.79 -6.34
CA GLY A 225 -15.11 21.63 -7.13
C GLY A 225 -14.06 21.10 -8.11
N GLU A 226 -12.88 21.77 -8.24
CA GLU A 226 -11.80 21.27 -9.11
C GLU A 226 -11.33 19.89 -8.69
N ILE A 227 -11.23 18.94 -9.65
CA ILE A 227 -10.70 17.60 -9.38
C ILE A 227 -9.19 17.65 -9.34
N ILE A 228 -8.61 17.41 -8.15
CA ILE A 228 -7.16 17.43 -7.92
C ILE A 228 -6.51 16.06 -8.02
N TYR A 229 -7.27 14.99 -7.77
CA TYR A 229 -6.78 13.62 -7.85
C TYR A 229 -7.90 12.63 -8.19
N ILE A 230 -7.58 11.65 -9.02
CA ILE A 230 -8.45 10.51 -9.34
C ILE A 230 -7.69 9.22 -9.02
N GLY A 231 -8.37 8.23 -8.49
CA GLY A 231 -7.78 6.92 -8.22
C GLY A 231 -8.79 5.78 -8.19
N LYS A 232 -8.29 4.55 -8.34
CA LYS A 232 -9.09 3.33 -8.18
C LYS A 232 -8.75 2.58 -6.90
N SER A 233 -9.68 1.81 -6.39
CA SER A 233 -9.43 0.91 -5.26
C SER A 233 -10.42 -0.25 -5.23
N LYS A 234 -9.99 -1.39 -4.65
CA LYS A 234 -10.90 -2.48 -4.23
C LYS A 234 -11.71 -2.10 -2.99
N ASN A 235 -11.22 -1.12 -2.21
CA ASN A 235 -11.90 -0.58 -1.05
C ASN A 235 -11.60 0.93 -0.98
N ILE A 236 -12.58 1.73 -1.41
CA ILE A 236 -12.44 3.19 -1.50
C ILE A 236 -12.16 3.80 -0.13
N LYS A 237 -12.95 3.45 0.90
CA LYS A 237 -12.80 3.95 2.27
C LYS A 237 -11.38 3.74 2.81
N LYS A 238 -10.86 2.50 2.68
CA LYS A 238 -9.48 2.17 3.08
C LYS A 238 -8.44 2.99 2.31
N ARG A 239 -8.65 3.19 1.01
CA ARG A 239 -7.70 3.90 0.15
C ARG A 239 -7.65 5.40 0.47
N ILE A 240 -8.80 6.04 0.71
CA ILE A 240 -8.87 7.44 1.11
C ILE A 240 -8.20 7.64 2.47
N ASN A 241 -8.47 6.75 3.44
CA ASN A 241 -7.77 6.80 4.72
C ASN A 241 -6.23 6.68 4.56
N GLN A 242 -5.75 5.83 3.65
CA GLN A 242 -4.32 5.76 3.33
C GLN A 242 -3.76 7.08 2.77
N HIS A 243 -4.53 7.78 1.93
CA HIS A 243 -4.12 9.11 1.44
C HIS A 243 -4.04 10.12 2.58
N PHE A 244 -5.00 10.13 3.49
CA PHE A 244 -5.05 11.08 4.59
C PHE A 244 -4.09 10.76 5.73
N THR A 245 -3.64 9.52 5.85
CA THR A 245 -2.63 9.09 6.84
C THR A 245 -1.21 9.00 6.28
N SER A 246 -1.01 9.20 4.98
CA SER A 246 0.30 9.13 4.32
C SER A 246 1.13 10.38 4.56
N THR A 247 2.44 10.20 4.84
CA THR A 247 3.42 11.29 5.02
C THR A 247 4.08 11.77 3.75
N SER A 248 3.79 11.13 2.60
CA SER A 248 4.42 11.52 1.34
C SER A 248 4.12 12.98 0.99
N HIS A 249 5.07 13.66 0.38
CA HIS A 249 4.92 15.07 -0.03
C HIS A 249 3.67 15.30 -0.90
N LYS A 250 3.35 14.35 -1.78
CA LYS A 250 2.12 14.38 -2.58
C LYS A 250 0.87 14.27 -1.70
N SER A 251 0.84 13.30 -0.78
CA SER A 251 -0.32 13.10 0.10
C SER A 251 -0.54 14.29 1.01
N LYS A 252 0.51 14.91 1.53
CA LYS A 252 0.39 16.14 2.34
C LYS A 252 -0.24 17.29 1.57
N LYS A 253 0.14 17.50 0.28
CA LYS A 253 -0.50 18.50 -0.56
C LYS A 253 -1.98 18.20 -0.80
N ILE A 254 -2.32 16.95 -1.12
CA ILE A 254 -3.71 16.52 -1.26
C ILE A 254 -4.51 16.76 0.02
N GLN A 255 -3.95 16.41 1.19
CA GLN A 255 -4.60 16.61 2.50
C GLN A 255 -4.95 18.08 2.77
N LEU A 256 -4.07 18.99 2.37
CA LEU A 256 -4.29 20.44 2.55
C LEU A 256 -5.41 21.00 1.64
N GLU A 257 -5.50 20.50 0.41
CA GLU A 257 -6.35 21.06 -0.62
C GLU A 257 -7.70 20.36 -0.78
N VAL A 258 -7.81 19.08 -0.34
CA VAL A 258 -9.06 18.33 -0.51
C VAL A 258 -10.17 18.85 0.41
N ALA A 259 -11.32 19.14 -0.19
CA ALA A 259 -12.54 19.55 0.52
C ALA A 259 -13.63 18.47 0.47
N ALA A 260 -13.68 17.70 -0.61
CA ALA A 260 -14.67 16.64 -0.78
C ALA A 260 -14.11 15.45 -1.55
N VAL A 261 -14.72 14.27 -1.39
CA VAL A 261 -14.42 13.06 -2.16
C VAL A 261 -15.73 12.49 -2.69
N THR A 262 -15.81 12.34 -4.00
CA THR A 262 -16.90 11.61 -4.67
C THR A 262 -16.40 10.28 -5.19
N PHE A 263 -17.29 9.36 -5.47
CA PHE A 263 -16.91 8.03 -5.96
C PHE A 263 -17.93 7.48 -6.94
N GLU A 264 -17.47 6.52 -7.73
CA GLU A 264 -18.29 5.71 -8.62
C GLU A 264 -18.02 4.23 -8.35
N SER A 265 -19.07 3.47 -8.04
CA SER A 265 -18.97 2.02 -7.83
C SER A 265 -18.68 1.31 -9.15
N CYS A 266 -17.79 0.34 -9.12
CA CYS A 266 -17.44 -0.50 -10.27
C CYS A 266 -17.61 -1.97 -9.92
N GLY A 267 -18.21 -2.74 -10.82
CA GLY A 267 -18.45 -4.17 -10.61
C GLY A 267 -17.16 -5.02 -10.55
N SER A 268 -16.04 -4.51 -11.08
CA SER A 268 -14.76 -5.20 -11.06
C SER A 268 -13.58 -4.23 -11.03
N GLU A 269 -12.39 -4.75 -10.65
CA GLU A 269 -11.15 -3.96 -10.66
C GLU A 269 -10.73 -3.54 -12.07
N LEU A 270 -11.02 -4.38 -13.08
CA LEU A 270 -10.74 -4.07 -14.49
C LEU A 270 -11.56 -2.88 -14.95
N VAL A 271 -12.85 -2.85 -14.66
CA VAL A 271 -13.74 -1.72 -15.00
C VAL A 271 -13.26 -0.46 -14.28
N ALA A 272 -12.89 -0.55 -13.00
CA ALA A 272 -12.34 0.58 -12.25
C ALA A 272 -11.03 1.11 -12.88
N LEU A 273 -10.15 0.23 -13.38
CA LEU A 273 -8.91 0.62 -14.05
C LEU A 273 -9.16 1.36 -15.37
N LEU A 274 -10.09 0.88 -16.19
CA LEU A 274 -10.44 1.51 -17.46
C LEU A 274 -11.07 2.90 -17.23
N LYS A 275 -12.02 3.01 -16.30
CA LYS A 275 -12.65 4.27 -15.93
C LYS A 275 -11.67 5.26 -15.33
N GLU A 276 -10.75 4.83 -14.43
CA GLU A 276 -9.68 5.68 -13.89
C GLU A 276 -8.82 6.27 -15.02
N SER A 277 -8.39 5.42 -15.98
CA SER A 277 -7.58 5.86 -17.12
C SER A 277 -8.30 6.89 -17.98
N GLU A 278 -9.58 6.70 -18.24
CA GLU A 278 -10.42 7.61 -19.01
C GLU A 278 -10.62 8.92 -18.25
N ALA A 279 -11.05 8.87 -16.99
CA ALA A 279 -11.30 10.04 -16.16
C ALA A 279 -10.05 10.90 -15.95
N ILE A 280 -8.85 10.28 -15.80
CA ILE A 280 -7.58 11.03 -15.71
C ILE A 280 -7.26 11.75 -17.02
N LYS A 281 -7.53 11.14 -18.18
CA LYS A 281 -7.31 11.76 -19.50
C LYS A 281 -8.23 12.95 -19.74
N GLN A 282 -9.49 12.83 -19.33
CA GLN A 282 -10.50 13.86 -19.48
C GLN A 282 -10.23 15.05 -18.55
N ASN A 283 -10.04 14.80 -17.25
CA ASN A 283 -9.94 15.83 -16.22
C ASN A 283 -8.52 16.36 -15.97
N LYS A 284 -7.47 15.59 -16.36
CA LYS A 284 -6.06 15.94 -16.20
C LYS A 284 -5.68 16.44 -14.78
N PRO A 285 -6.04 15.73 -13.70
CA PRO A 285 -5.91 16.24 -12.34
C PRO A 285 -4.45 16.55 -11.99
N ILE A 286 -4.22 17.59 -11.19
CA ILE A 286 -2.89 18.13 -10.89
C ILE A 286 -1.96 17.10 -10.21
N TYR A 287 -2.52 16.22 -9.36
CA TYR A 287 -1.76 15.22 -8.61
C TYR A 287 -1.66 13.84 -9.28
N ASN A 288 -2.25 13.64 -10.47
CA ASN A 288 -2.04 12.43 -11.27
C ASN A 288 -0.89 12.67 -12.28
N ARG A 289 0.30 12.13 -12.03
CA ARG A 289 1.43 12.22 -12.97
C ARG A 289 1.35 11.21 -14.10
N ALA A 290 1.03 9.96 -13.75
CA ALA A 290 0.78 8.89 -14.72
C ALA A 290 -0.58 9.10 -15.42
N LEU A 291 -0.70 8.64 -16.66
CA LEU A 291 -1.91 8.68 -17.47
C LEU A 291 -2.42 10.07 -17.91
N ARG A 292 -1.89 11.18 -17.39
CA ARG A 292 -2.24 12.53 -17.88
C ARG A 292 -1.85 12.77 -19.35
N ARG A 293 -0.80 12.11 -19.79
CA ARG A 293 -0.29 12.14 -21.16
C ARG A 293 -0.14 10.70 -21.63
N THR A 294 -1.15 10.15 -22.23
CA THR A 294 -0.98 9.02 -23.13
C THR A 294 -0.50 9.63 -24.44
N VAL A 295 0.79 9.94 -24.53
CA VAL A 295 1.36 10.36 -25.78
C VAL A 295 1.62 9.09 -26.57
N PHE A 296 0.65 8.71 -27.40
CA PHE A 296 0.97 7.86 -28.51
C PHE A 296 1.85 8.69 -29.44
N THR A 297 3.13 8.35 -29.51
CA THR A 297 4.10 9.12 -30.28
C THR A 297 4.12 8.70 -31.75
N HIS A 298 3.67 7.50 -32.05
CA HIS A 298 3.65 6.92 -33.39
C HIS A 298 2.31 6.27 -33.70
N ALA A 299 2.00 6.23 -34.97
CA ALA A 299 0.77 5.64 -35.48
C ALA A 299 1.02 4.91 -36.79
N LEU A 300 0.16 3.92 -37.04
CA LEU A 300 0.06 3.24 -38.31
C LEU A 300 -0.98 3.98 -39.17
N TYR A 301 -0.58 4.41 -40.33
CA TYR A 301 -1.44 5.06 -41.32
C TYR A 301 -1.53 4.23 -42.58
N GLN A 302 -2.67 4.30 -43.19
CA GLN A 302 -2.82 3.85 -44.58
C GLN A 302 -2.72 5.08 -45.51
N PHE A 303 -2.13 4.89 -46.66
CA PHE A 303 -2.09 5.90 -47.71
C PHE A 303 -2.15 5.20 -49.07
N THR A 304 -2.64 5.90 -50.10
CA THR A 304 -2.64 5.43 -51.48
C THR A 304 -1.46 6.06 -52.20
N ASP A 305 -0.68 5.27 -52.92
CA ASP A 305 0.45 5.78 -53.70
C ASP A 305 -0.03 6.34 -55.06
N GLU A 306 0.91 6.86 -55.87
CA GLU A 306 0.62 7.45 -57.17
C GLU A 306 0.09 6.45 -58.18
N GLN A 307 0.27 5.15 -57.96
CA GLN A 307 -0.21 4.05 -58.79
C GLN A 307 -1.55 3.50 -58.33
N GLY A 308 -2.14 4.05 -57.25
CA GLY A 308 -3.43 3.65 -56.74
C GLY A 308 -3.39 2.51 -55.72
N TYR A 309 -2.22 2.03 -55.29
CA TYR A 309 -2.10 0.95 -54.28
C TYR A 309 -2.21 1.48 -52.90
N ILE A 310 -2.88 0.72 -52.03
CA ILE A 310 -2.97 0.99 -50.59
C ILE A 310 -1.70 0.51 -49.92
N ASN A 311 -1.00 1.43 -49.27
CA ASN A 311 0.22 1.18 -48.53
C ASN A 311 0.05 1.51 -47.03
N LEU A 312 0.90 0.89 -46.19
CA LEU A 312 0.95 1.13 -44.76
C LEU A 312 2.24 1.88 -44.38
N LYS A 313 2.12 2.83 -43.47
CA LYS A 313 3.27 3.63 -43.02
C LYS A 313 3.20 3.89 -41.52
N ILE A 314 4.34 3.72 -40.83
CA ILE A 314 4.51 4.19 -39.46
C ILE A 314 5.04 5.62 -39.49
N ASP A 315 4.30 6.53 -38.84
CA ASP A 315 4.71 7.92 -38.71
C ASP A 315 4.40 8.45 -37.30
N LYS A 316 4.89 9.66 -36.98
CA LYS A 316 4.47 10.34 -35.73
C LYS A 316 2.98 10.61 -35.77
N VAL A 317 2.35 10.62 -34.60
CA VAL A 317 0.92 10.93 -34.48
C VAL A 317 0.68 12.37 -34.98
N ASP A 318 -0.13 12.50 -36.00
CA ASP A 318 -0.61 13.76 -36.57
C ASP A 318 -2.12 13.85 -36.32
N GLY A 319 -2.54 14.85 -35.54
CA GLY A 319 -3.96 15.07 -35.21
C GLY A 319 -4.86 15.37 -36.42
N ARG A 320 -4.29 15.62 -37.62
CA ARG A 320 -5.03 15.88 -38.86
C ARG A 320 -5.34 14.60 -39.65
N LYS A 321 -4.63 13.50 -39.36
CA LYS A 321 -4.77 12.21 -40.07
C LYS A 321 -5.42 11.19 -39.17
N LYS A 322 -6.37 10.41 -39.69
CA LYS A 322 -6.99 9.31 -38.98
C LYS A 322 -6.05 8.09 -39.00
N PRO A 323 -5.48 7.65 -37.85
CA PRO A 323 -4.64 6.48 -37.80
C PRO A 323 -5.47 5.19 -37.80
N ILE A 324 -4.90 4.09 -38.32
CA ILE A 324 -5.44 2.74 -38.12
C ILE A 324 -5.33 2.34 -36.67
N THR A 325 -4.13 2.54 -36.08
CA THR A 325 -3.86 2.29 -34.65
C THR A 325 -2.68 3.15 -34.20
N THR A 326 -2.52 3.29 -32.88
CA THR A 326 -1.48 4.16 -32.28
C THR A 326 -0.61 3.37 -31.31
N PHE A 327 0.66 3.83 -31.13
CA PHE A 327 1.69 3.18 -30.31
C PHE A 327 2.40 4.17 -29.41
N SER A 328 2.80 3.73 -28.23
CA SER A 328 3.52 4.55 -27.27
C SER A 328 4.94 4.91 -27.72
N ASN A 329 5.55 4.11 -28.59
CA ASN A 329 6.88 4.35 -29.12
C ASN A 329 7.04 3.71 -30.53
N ARG A 330 8.11 4.13 -31.23
CA ARG A 330 8.42 3.65 -32.58
C ARG A 330 8.71 2.15 -32.66
N GLN A 331 9.33 1.61 -31.61
CA GLN A 331 9.70 0.18 -31.59
C GLN A 331 8.45 -0.71 -31.53
N SER A 332 7.48 -0.38 -30.68
CA SER A 332 6.20 -1.09 -30.62
C SER A 332 5.45 -1.03 -31.95
N ALA A 333 5.46 0.12 -32.63
CA ALA A 333 4.87 0.26 -33.94
C ALA A 333 5.57 -0.62 -35.00
N LYS A 334 6.91 -0.65 -34.98
CA LYS A 334 7.71 -1.52 -35.88
C LYS A 334 7.44 -3.01 -35.63
N SER A 335 7.44 -3.43 -34.37
CA SER A 335 7.18 -4.85 -34.02
C SER A 335 5.78 -5.29 -34.48
N PHE A 336 4.78 -4.43 -34.33
CA PHE A 336 3.44 -4.68 -34.83
C PHE A 336 3.40 -4.77 -36.38
N MET A 337 4.09 -3.86 -37.07
CA MET A 337 4.18 -3.88 -38.52
C MET A 337 4.92 -5.14 -39.04
N PHE A 338 6.01 -5.56 -38.37
CA PHE A 338 6.71 -6.82 -38.70
C PHE A 338 5.77 -8.00 -38.64
N LYS A 339 4.95 -8.11 -37.58
CA LYS A 339 3.97 -9.17 -37.45
C LYS A 339 2.93 -9.15 -38.59
N ILE A 340 2.38 -7.98 -38.93
CA ILE A 340 1.45 -7.87 -40.08
C ILE A 340 2.12 -8.29 -41.39
N VAL A 341 3.34 -7.81 -41.64
CA VAL A 341 4.09 -8.15 -42.83
C VAL A 341 4.33 -9.65 -42.95
N GLU A 342 4.64 -10.30 -41.83
CA GLU A 342 4.83 -11.76 -41.77
C GLU A 342 3.52 -12.53 -41.94
N ASP A 343 2.49 -12.17 -41.16
CA ASP A 343 1.16 -12.85 -41.19
C ASP A 343 0.47 -12.77 -42.56
N TYR A 344 0.67 -11.67 -43.28
CA TYR A 344 0.04 -11.41 -44.57
C TYR A 344 0.97 -11.43 -45.79
N MET A 345 2.22 -11.88 -45.59
CA MET A 345 3.27 -11.92 -46.65
C MET A 345 3.43 -10.59 -47.41
N LEU A 346 3.33 -9.45 -46.71
CA LEU A 346 3.44 -8.13 -47.31
C LEU A 346 4.90 -7.79 -47.62
N CYS A 347 5.09 -6.77 -48.47
CA CYS A 347 6.42 -6.31 -48.83
C CYS A 347 7.06 -5.43 -47.75
N GLN A 348 8.19 -5.83 -47.15
CA GLN A 348 8.93 -5.05 -46.16
C GLN A 348 9.48 -3.72 -46.72
N LYS A 349 9.74 -3.64 -48.02
CA LYS A 349 10.23 -2.42 -48.68
C LYS A 349 9.10 -1.39 -48.83
N LEU A 350 7.93 -1.76 -49.31
CA LEU A 350 6.78 -0.88 -49.45
C LEU A 350 6.21 -0.42 -48.14
N THR A 351 6.31 -1.23 -47.07
CA THR A 351 5.89 -0.85 -45.72
C THR A 351 6.96 -0.02 -44.98
N GLY A 352 8.11 0.25 -45.60
CA GLY A 352 9.20 1.07 -45.01
C GLY A 352 9.94 0.40 -43.86
N LEU A 353 9.76 -0.89 -43.63
CA LEU A 353 10.48 -1.63 -42.57
C LEU A 353 11.93 -1.87 -42.96
N TYR A 354 12.19 -2.12 -44.23
CA TYR A 354 13.52 -2.38 -44.77
C TYR A 354 13.77 -1.57 -46.05
N PRO A 355 14.25 -0.32 -45.91
CA PRO A 355 14.53 0.51 -47.08
C PRO A 355 15.79 0.01 -47.81
N THR A 356 15.60 -0.66 -48.92
CA THR A 356 16.70 -1.11 -49.79
C THR A 356 16.43 -0.71 -51.24
N LYS A 357 17.48 -0.45 -52.01
CA LYS A 357 17.36 -0.18 -53.46
C LYS A 357 17.40 -1.46 -54.32
N SER A 358 17.87 -2.57 -53.75
CA SER A 358 17.94 -3.87 -54.38
C SER A 358 16.81 -4.80 -53.97
N ASN A 359 16.76 -6.01 -54.54
CA ASN A 359 15.85 -7.06 -54.13
C ASN A 359 16.13 -7.44 -52.67
N CYS A 360 15.07 -7.59 -51.88
CA CYS A 360 15.23 -7.96 -50.50
C CYS A 360 15.36 -9.48 -50.33
N PHE A 361 15.99 -9.88 -49.23
CA PHE A 361 16.22 -11.28 -48.90
C PHE A 361 14.91 -12.12 -48.89
N ASN A 362 13.81 -11.54 -48.40
CA ASN A 362 12.52 -12.23 -48.37
C ASN A 362 12.00 -12.62 -49.73
N TYR A 363 12.30 -11.84 -50.76
CA TYR A 363 11.96 -12.23 -52.15
C TYR A 363 12.80 -13.46 -52.61
N THR A 364 14.11 -13.40 -52.30
CA THR A 364 15.05 -14.48 -52.67
C THR A 364 14.64 -15.83 -52.04
N ILE A 365 14.17 -15.80 -50.77
CA ILE A 365 13.72 -17.03 -50.08
C ILE A 365 12.21 -17.32 -50.25
N LYS A 366 11.54 -16.61 -51.16
CA LYS A 366 10.13 -16.79 -51.53
C LYS A 366 9.13 -16.61 -50.34
N THR A 367 9.47 -15.78 -49.38
CA THR A 367 8.59 -15.43 -48.26
C THR A 367 7.79 -14.13 -48.54
N CYS A 368 7.95 -13.54 -49.71
CA CYS A 368 7.09 -12.45 -50.19
C CYS A 368 6.83 -12.56 -51.70
N ASN A 369 5.71 -11.99 -52.13
CA ASN A 369 5.23 -12.09 -53.53
C ASN A 369 5.92 -11.14 -54.53
N GLY A 370 6.96 -10.39 -54.09
CA GLY A 370 7.73 -9.52 -54.97
C GLY A 370 6.99 -8.26 -55.46
N ALA A 371 6.02 -7.74 -54.69
CA ALA A 371 5.20 -6.58 -55.10
C ALA A 371 6.02 -5.27 -55.34
N CYS A 372 7.29 -5.23 -54.97
CA CYS A 372 8.16 -4.06 -55.18
C CYS A 372 9.18 -4.23 -56.30
N ILE A 373 9.07 -5.28 -57.10
CA ILE A 373 9.98 -5.62 -58.22
C ILE A 373 9.34 -5.34 -59.55
#